data_b2bd97148af6278ea57620496beec1fd
#
_entry.id   b2bd97148af6278ea57620496beec1fd
#
_cell.length_a   1.000
_cell.length_b   1.000
_cell.length_c   1.000
_cell.angle_alpha   90.00
_cell.angle_beta   90.00
_cell.angle_gamma   90.00
#
_symmetry.space_group_name_H-M   'P 1'
#
loop_
_entity.id
_entity.type
_entity.pdbx_description
1 polymer ?
#
loop_
_entity_poly.entity_id
_entity_poly.type
_entity_poly.pdbx_seq_one_letter_code
_entity_poly.pdbx_strand_id
1 'polypeptide(L)'
;MDNLFGELRLGSLRLAPLGARRRTKVTASQAAAEYTGRWGWAVATGDPATGTPGSGATAPTRCPCGAARCAAPGLHPVPGGEGRARTGRAEASVLFPTGRAFDVLDVPEQAGLQALVRLERMGTQVGPVLSAPTGRLQFLVAAGTARRLPDLLYRMGWDDAALDLTCHGEGSYVAAPPTVLGGLGPVRWLRRPTRDNAGCPPEARLLLGTLAYACHRGRERTAEPAWIAS
;
A
#
# COMPACT_ATOMS: atom_id res chain seq x y z
N MET A 1 32.69 20.88 69.86
CA MET A 1 33.11 20.72 68.42
C MET A 1 32.15 19.83 67.76
N ASP A 2 31.13 20.45 67.24
CA ASP A 2 29.87 19.81 66.92
C ASP A 2 29.81 19.50 65.42
N ASN A 3 29.44 18.23 65.14
CA ASN A 3 29.23 17.69 63.83
C ASN A 3 27.91 18.22 63.21
N LEU A 4 28.00 18.98 62.13
CA LEU A 4 26.90 19.40 61.29
C LEU A 4 26.97 18.64 59.96
N PHE A 5 26.46 17.41 59.94
CA PHE A 5 26.11 16.76 58.69
C PHE A 5 24.57 16.73 58.54
N GLY A 6 24.08 17.70 57.80
CA GLY A 6 22.66 17.73 57.38
C GLY A 6 22.40 16.64 56.34
N GLU A 7 21.54 15.70 56.66
CA GLU A 7 21.01 14.69 55.73
C GLU A 7 20.13 15.39 54.67
N LEU A 8 20.62 15.45 53.46
CA LEU A 8 19.80 15.77 52.30
C LEU A 8 18.93 14.55 51.94
N ARG A 9 17.69 14.56 52.38
CA ARG A 9 16.67 13.62 51.91
C ARG A 9 16.41 13.86 50.42
N LEU A 10 16.95 13.00 49.55
CA LEU A 10 16.57 12.87 48.14
C LEU A 10 15.14 12.38 48.08
N GLY A 11 14.20 13.29 47.85
CA GLY A 11 12.81 12.97 47.50
C GLY A 11 12.77 12.17 46.22
N SER A 12 12.25 10.93 46.31
CA SER A 12 12.01 10.06 45.21
C SER A 12 11.00 10.72 44.25
N LEU A 13 11.49 11.37 43.21
CA LEU A 13 10.68 11.76 42.05
C LEU A 13 10.18 10.49 41.38
N ARG A 14 8.96 10.07 41.71
CA ARG A 14 8.22 9.07 40.94
C ARG A 14 7.92 9.67 39.57
N LEU A 15 8.73 9.35 38.58
CA LEU A 15 8.34 9.54 37.19
C LEU A 15 7.09 8.71 36.92
N ALA A 16 5.96 9.39 36.77
CA ALA A 16 4.77 8.78 36.27
C ALA A 16 5.07 8.18 34.88
N PRO A 17 4.67 6.94 34.59
CA PRO A 17 4.88 6.36 33.26
C PRO A 17 4.10 7.22 32.29
N LEU A 18 4.82 7.82 31.32
CA LEU A 18 4.24 8.47 30.16
C LEU A 18 3.32 7.46 29.50
N GLY A 19 2.01 7.65 29.71
CA GLY A 19 0.99 6.76 29.20
C GLY A 19 1.18 6.56 27.70
N ALA A 20 1.56 5.36 27.29
CA ALA A 20 1.55 4.96 25.90
C ALA A 20 0.15 5.26 25.37
N ARG A 21 -0.01 6.33 24.60
CA ARG A 21 -1.25 6.63 23.89
C ARG A 21 -1.59 5.39 23.08
N ARG A 22 -2.56 4.61 23.53
CA ARG A 22 -3.16 3.53 22.75
C ARG A 22 -3.57 4.18 21.42
N ARG A 23 -2.83 3.89 20.35
CA ARG A 23 -3.24 4.27 19.00
C ARG A 23 -4.57 3.58 18.77
N THR A 24 -5.65 4.35 18.79
CA THR A 24 -6.99 3.85 18.49
C THR A 24 -6.93 3.26 17.08
N LYS A 25 -7.24 1.97 16.97
CA LYS A 25 -7.25 1.27 15.68
C LYS A 25 -8.35 1.90 14.85
N VAL A 26 -7.99 2.56 13.75
CA VAL A 26 -8.96 3.14 12.81
C VAL A 26 -9.78 2.01 12.20
N THR A 27 -11.09 2.09 12.25
CA THR A 27 -11.97 1.10 11.64
C THR A 27 -12.07 1.29 10.13
N ALA A 28 -12.47 0.26 9.41
CA ALA A 28 -12.71 0.34 7.96
C ALA A 28 -13.73 1.45 7.61
N SER A 29 -14.80 1.57 8.39
CA SER A 29 -15.82 2.61 8.19
C SER A 29 -15.29 4.02 8.40
N GLN A 30 -14.46 4.24 9.42
CA GLN A 30 -13.81 5.52 9.66
C GLN A 30 -12.85 5.90 8.54
N ALA A 31 -12.06 4.93 8.07
CA ALA A 31 -11.15 5.14 6.95
C ALA A 31 -11.92 5.44 5.65
N ALA A 32 -12.97 4.69 5.36
CA ALA A 32 -13.81 4.94 4.19
C ALA A 32 -14.43 6.35 4.23
N ALA A 33 -14.95 6.78 5.38
CA ALA A 33 -15.50 8.13 5.56
C ALA A 33 -14.42 9.22 5.37
N GLU A 34 -13.18 8.98 5.84
CA GLU A 34 -12.06 9.90 5.60
C GLU A 34 -11.72 9.99 4.11
N TYR A 35 -11.60 8.86 3.42
CA TYR A 35 -11.25 8.84 2.00
C TYR A 35 -12.31 9.49 1.12
N THR A 36 -13.58 9.24 1.38
CA THR A 36 -14.68 9.86 0.62
C THR A 36 -14.88 11.32 0.99
N GLY A 37 -14.92 11.65 2.27
CA GLY A 37 -15.24 13.01 2.74
C GLY A 37 -14.08 13.99 2.57
N ARG A 38 -12.83 13.55 2.81
CA ARG A 38 -11.68 14.43 2.77
C ARG A 38 -11.01 14.50 1.40
N TRP A 39 -10.96 13.38 0.67
CA TRP A 39 -10.24 13.26 -0.58
C TRP A 39 -11.15 13.12 -1.80
N GLY A 40 -12.46 12.92 -1.60
CA GLY A 40 -13.41 12.70 -2.69
C GLY A 40 -13.19 11.38 -3.43
N TRP A 41 -12.47 10.44 -2.84
CA TRP A 41 -12.17 9.17 -3.47
C TRP A 41 -13.32 8.18 -3.31
N ALA A 42 -13.65 7.47 -4.39
CA ALA A 42 -14.58 6.36 -4.30
C ALA A 42 -13.96 5.23 -3.45
N VAL A 43 -14.76 4.61 -2.61
CA VAL A 43 -14.37 3.50 -1.74
C VAL A 43 -15.39 2.39 -1.90
N ALA A 44 -14.91 1.17 -2.10
CA ALA A 44 -15.69 -0.04 -1.97
C ALA A 44 -15.29 -0.77 -0.69
N THR A 45 -16.22 -1.48 -0.09
CA THR A 45 -15.94 -2.39 1.02
C THR A 45 -16.05 -3.82 0.54
N GLY A 46 -15.06 -4.63 0.87
CA GLY A 46 -15.03 -6.05 0.56
C GLY A 46 -14.93 -6.89 1.83
N ASP A 47 -15.36 -8.14 1.74
CA ASP A 47 -15.04 -9.11 2.77
C ASP A 47 -13.58 -9.56 2.60
N PRO A 48 -12.78 -9.64 3.67
CA PRO A 48 -11.40 -10.10 3.58
C PRO A 48 -11.37 -11.54 3.06
N ALA A 49 -10.41 -11.83 2.17
CA ALA A 49 -10.17 -13.21 1.78
C ALA A 49 -9.76 -14.02 3.02
N THR A 50 -10.48 -15.10 3.30
CA THR A 50 -10.18 -15.97 4.45
C THR A 50 -9.09 -16.97 4.04
N GLY A 51 -7.88 -16.78 4.56
CA GLY A 51 -6.83 -17.79 4.57
C GLY A 51 -6.48 -18.11 6.01
N THR A 52 -6.39 -19.38 6.37
CA THR A 52 -5.96 -19.80 7.72
C THR A 52 -4.46 -19.52 7.84
N PRO A 53 -4.01 -18.72 8.84
CA PRO A 53 -2.58 -18.58 9.10
C PRO A 53 -2.03 -19.94 9.57
N GLY A 54 -1.03 -20.48 8.89
CA GLY A 54 -0.28 -21.62 9.40
C GLY A 54 -0.38 -22.92 8.63
N SER A 55 -1.21 -23.04 7.60
CA SER A 55 -1.10 -24.15 6.64
C SER A 55 -0.18 -23.69 5.50
N GLY A 56 0.93 -24.41 5.31
CA GLY A 56 1.91 -24.10 4.27
C GLY A 56 1.27 -23.77 2.93
N ALA A 57 2.01 -23.21 2.02
CA ALA A 57 1.66 -22.53 0.75
C ALA A 57 0.59 -23.16 -0.18
N THR A 58 -0.25 -24.07 0.27
CA THR A 58 -1.19 -24.88 -0.51
C THR A 58 -2.67 -24.74 -0.14
N ALA A 59 -3.04 -23.97 0.88
CA ALA A 59 -4.46 -23.80 1.18
C ALA A 59 -5.05 -22.75 0.22
N PRO A 60 -6.06 -23.09 -0.61
CA PRO A 60 -6.66 -22.13 -1.53
C PRO A 60 -7.33 -21.01 -0.74
N THR A 61 -6.89 -19.79 -0.98
CA THR A 61 -7.51 -18.58 -0.45
C THR A 61 -8.95 -18.52 -0.97
N ARG A 62 -9.93 -18.76 -0.11
CA ARG A 62 -11.34 -18.66 -0.50
C ARG A 62 -11.77 -17.20 -0.56
N CYS A 63 -12.16 -16.79 -1.74
CA CYS A 63 -12.81 -15.49 -1.92
C CYS A 63 -14.31 -15.59 -1.58
N PRO A 64 -14.85 -14.64 -0.82
CA PRO A 64 -16.29 -14.60 -0.50
C PRO A 64 -17.22 -14.48 -1.73
N CYS A 65 -16.66 -14.13 -2.90
CA CYS A 65 -17.43 -14.06 -4.17
C CYS A 65 -17.94 -15.43 -4.67
N GLY A 66 -17.46 -16.53 -4.08
CA GLY A 66 -17.87 -17.89 -4.45
C GLY A 66 -17.28 -18.43 -5.76
N ALA A 67 -16.49 -17.63 -6.50
CA ALA A 67 -15.84 -18.10 -7.70
C ALA A 67 -14.75 -19.14 -7.37
N ALA A 68 -14.77 -20.29 -8.06
CA ALA A 68 -13.81 -21.37 -7.86
C ALA A 68 -12.35 -20.95 -8.14
N ARG A 69 -12.17 -19.96 -9.02
CA ARG A 69 -10.90 -19.31 -9.33
C ARG A 69 -11.12 -17.81 -9.39
N CYS A 70 -10.99 -17.15 -8.26
CA CYS A 70 -11.04 -15.69 -8.19
C CYS A 70 -9.67 -15.12 -8.59
N ALA A 71 -9.65 -14.24 -9.61
CA ALA A 71 -8.41 -13.62 -10.07
C ALA A 71 -7.78 -12.66 -9.04
N ALA A 72 -8.60 -12.10 -8.13
CA ALA A 72 -8.17 -11.15 -7.11
C ALA A 72 -8.90 -11.40 -5.78
N PRO A 73 -8.59 -12.49 -5.03
CA PRO A 73 -9.29 -12.86 -3.81
C PRO A 73 -9.27 -11.74 -2.77
N GLY A 74 -10.47 -11.28 -2.35
CA GLY A 74 -10.60 -10.20 -1.35
C GLY A 74 -10.26 -8.80 -1.85
N LEU A 75 -9.91 -8.64 -3.13
CA LEU A 75 -9.56 -7.35 -3.75
C LEU A 75 -10.64 -6.82 -4.70
N HIS A 76 -11.86 -7.33 -4.60
CA HIS A 76 -13.01 -6.82 -5.35
C HIS A 76 -14.27 -6.81 -4.47
N PRO A 77 -15.25 -5.95 -4.76
CA PRO A 77 -16.52 -5.97 -4.07
C PRO A 77 -17.25 -7.30 -4.27
N VAL A 78 -17.90 -7.78 -3.22
CA VAL A 78 -18.79 -8.95 -3.32
C VAL A 78 -20.13 -8.48 -3.86
N PRO A 79 -20.74 -9.16 -4.87
CA PRO A 79 -22.06 -8.83 -5.37
C PRO A 79 -23.09 -8.69 -4.24
N GLY A 80 -23.83 -7.58 -4.20
CA GLY A 80 -24.77 -7.25 -3.12
C GLY A 80 -24.17 -6.46 -1.95
N GLY A 81 -22.87 -6.11 -1.98
CA GLY A 81 -22.18 -5.29 -0.96
C GLY A 81 -22.12 -3.78 -1.27
N GLU A 82 -22.67 -3.33 -2.39
CA GLU A 82 -22.68 -1.91 -2.73
C GLU A 82 -23.56 -1.12 -1.74
N GLY A 83 -22.91 -0.23 -0.97
CA GLY A 83 -23.58 0.75 -0.12
C GLY A 83 -23.99 0.29 1.28
N ARG A 84 -23.78 -0.95 1.68
CA ARG A 84 -23.95 -1.38 3.07
C ARG A 84 -22.59 -1.82 3.65
N ALA A 85 -21.94 -0.92 4.36
CA ALA A 85 -21.01 -1.33 5.38
C ALA A 85 -21.78 -2.30 6.30
N ARG A 86 -21.55 -3.60 6.17
CA ARG A 86 -22.11 -4.58 7.13
C ARG A 86 -21.45 -4.27 8.46
N THR A 87 -22.11 -3.38 9.19
CA THR A 87 -21.81 -3.05 10.57
C THR A 87 -21.87 -4.31 11.40
N GLY A 88 -20.73 -4.87 11.75
CA GLY A 88 -20.65 -6.02 12.62
C GLY A 88 -19.43 -6.90 12.47
N ARG A 89 -18.67 -6.83 11.38
CA ARG A 89 -17.38 -7.53 11.29
C ARG A 89 -16.23 -6.50 11.35
N ALA A 90 -15.44 -6.62 12.40
CA ALA A 90 -14.30 -5.74 12.69
C ALA A 90 -13.17 -5.75 11.62
N GLU A 91 -13.34 -6.43 10.50
CA GLU A 91 -12.30 -6.76 9.53
C GLU A 91 -12.74 -6.55 8.06
N ALA A 92 -13.71 -5.67 7.79
CA ALA A 92 -14.04 -5.33 6.42
C ALA A 92 -12.82 -4.72 5.71
N SER A 93 -12.57 -5.15 4.45
CA SER A 93 -11.54 -4.57 3.60
C SER A 93 -12.01 -3.24 3.03
N VAL A 94 -11.12 -2.26 3.00
CA VAL A 94 -11.30 -0.99 2.28
C VAL A 94 -10.61 -1.12 0.93
N LEU A 95 -11.35 -0.91 -0.14
CA LEU A 95 -10.85 -1.06 -1.50
C LEU A 95 -11.00 0.26 -2.26
N PHE A 96 -9.97 0.66 -3.00
CA PHE A 96 -10.05 1.76 -3.94
C PHE A 96 -10.35 1.22 -5.33
N PRO A 97 -11.49 1.55 -5.94
CA PRO A 97 -11.71 1.33 -7.37
C PRO A 97 -10.77 2.24 -8.16
N THR A 98 -9.96 1.66 -9.04
CA THR A 98 -9.03 2.38 -9.91
C THR A 98 -9.70 2.81 -11.22
N GLY A 99 -9.09 3.72 -11.96
CA GLY A 99 -9.60 4.20 -13.24
C GLY A 99 -10.50 5.45 -13.18
N ARG A 100 -10.84 5.93 -11.97
CA ARG A 100 -11.67 7.12 -11.78
C ARG A 100 -10.87 8.31 -11.25
N ALA A 101 -10.53 8.28 -9.97
CA ALA A 101 -9.72 9.33 -9.33
C ALA A 101 -8.24 9.17 -9.64
N PHE A 102 -7.78 7.96 -9.81
CA PHE A 102 -6.39 7.59 -10.09
C PHE A 102 -6.31 6.18 -10.67
N ASP A 103 -5.19 5.90 -11.32
CA ASP A 103 -4.69 4.56 -11.58
C ASP A 103 -3.54 4.25 -10.62
N VAL A 104 -3.09 2.99 -10.59
CA VAL A 104 -2.04 2.56 -9.66
C VAL A 104 -0.96 1.80 -10.40
N LEU A 105 0.27 2.33 -10.39
CA LEU A 105 1.46 1.58 -10.81
C LEU A 105 1.93 0.70 -9.67
N ASP A 106 2.00 -0.59 -9.91
CA ASP A 106 2.33 -1.63 -8.95
C ASP A 106 3.65 -2.29 -9.33
N VAL A 107 4.62 -2.27 -8.41
CA VAL A 107 5.99 -2.72 -8.62
C VAL A 107 6.51 -3.50 -7.40
N PRO A 108 7.56 -4.34 -7.54
CA PRO A 108 8.22 -4.96 -6.40
C PRO A 108 8.68 -3.92 -5.37
N GLU A 109 8.54 -4.22 -4.09
CA GLU A 109 8.85 -3.29 -2.99
C GLU A 109 10.27 -2.74 -3.09
N GLN A 110 11.26 -3.61 -3.32
CA GLN A 110 12.65 -3.18 -3.42
C GLN A 110 12.88 -2.21 -4.58
N ALA A 111 12.34 -2.49 -5.77
CA ALA A 111 12.45 -1.62 -6.92
C ALA A 111 11.73 -0.28 -6.68
N GLY A 112 10.52 -0.34 -6.09
CA GLY A 112 9.74 0.83 -5.75
C GLY A 112 10.42 1.73 -4.73
N LEU A 113 11.06 1.18 -3.68
CA LEU A 113 11.83 1.96 -2.70
C LEU A 113 13.03 2.66 -3.34
N GLN A 114 13.79 1.96 -4.20
CA GLN A 114 14.91 2.56 -4.91
C GLN A 114 14.46 3.69 -5.85
N ALA A 115 13.38 3.47 -6.57
CA ALA A 115 12.80 4.48 -7.44
C ALA A 115 12.31 5.69 -6.64
N LEU A 116 11.64 5.47 -5.51
CA LEU A 116 11.11 6.54 -4.65
C LEU A 116 12.24 7.46 -4.16
N VAL A 117 13.33 6.89 -3.63
CA VAL A 117 14.50 7.67 -3.18
C VAL A 117 15.09 8.49 -4.32
N ARG A 118 15.17 7.94 -5.54
CA ARG A 118 15.69 8.66 -6.70
C ARG A 118 14.76 9.79 -7.12
N LEU A 119 13.45 9.54 -7.20
CA LEU A 119 12.45 10.53 -7.55
C LEU A 119 12.44 11.70 -6.57
N GLU A 120 12.54 11.42 -5.26
CA GLU A 120 12.62 12.45 -4.23
C GLU A 120 13.89 13.31 -4.34
N ARG A 121 15.04 12.69 -4.62
CA ARG A 121 16.30 13.42 -4.85
C ARG A 121 16.27 14.32 -6.09
N MET A 122 15.50 13.93 -7.10
CA MET A 122 15.29 14.74 -8.31
C MET A 122 14.23 15.84 -8.12
N GLY A 123 13.60 15.93 -6.95
CA GLY A 123 12.52 16.89 -6.70
C GLY A 123 11.22 16.55 -7.45
N THR A 124 11.08 15.32 -7.94
CA THR A 124 9.87 14.89 -8.65
C THR A 124 8.71 14.79 -7.66
N GLN A 125 7.58 15.39 -8.01
CA GLN A 125 6.36 15.23 -7.22
C GLN A 125 5.87 13.79 -7.31
N VAL A 126 5.98 13.07 -6.20
CA VAL A 126 5.44 11.73 -6.06
C VAL A 126 4.11 11.80 -5.30
N GLY A 127 3.08 11.19 -5.86
CA GLY A 127 1.77 11.08 -5.24
C GLY A 127 1.77 10.19 -3.99
N PRO A 128 0.58 9.82 -3.51
CA PRO A 128 0.44 8.83 -2.44
C PRO A 128 1.00 7.48 -2.86
N VAL A 129 1.61 6.75 -1.92
CA VAL A 129 2.18 5.43 -2.16
C VAL A 129 1.72 4.47 -1.07
N LEU A 130 1.18 3.32 -1.48
CA LEU A 130 0.82 2.22 -0.60
C LEU A 130 1.95 1.18 -0.56
N SER A 131 2.12 0.56 0.59
CA SER A 131 2.90 -0.66 0.77
C SER A 131 1.94 -1.80 1.08
N ALA A 132 1.90 -2.78 0.18
CA ALA A 132 1.11 -3.99 0.34
C ALA A 132 1.98 -5.08 1.00
N PRO A 133 1.41 -5.88 1.93
CA PRO A 133 2.16 -6.93 2.61
C PRO A 133 2.55 -8.11 1.69
N THR A 134 2.18 -8.03 0.42
CA THR A 134 2.60 -8.94 -0.66
C THR A 134 3.99 -8.61 -1.21
N GLY A 135 4.72 -7.66 -0.61
CA GLY A 135 6.01 -7.21 -1.13
C GLY A 135 5.90 -6.28 -2.35
N ARG A 136 4.78 -5.54 -2.46
CA ARG A 136 4.52 -4.61 -3.57
C ARG A 136 4.40 -3.18 -3.07
N LEU A 137 4.90 -2.22 -3.86
CA LEU A 137 4.61 -0.80 -3.71
C LEU A 137 3.68 -0.34 -4.83
N GLN A 138 2.70 0.45 -4.45
CA GLN A 138 1.61 0.90 -5.30
C GLN A 138 1.58 2.42 -5.33
N PHE A 139 1.97 3.00 -6.46
CA PHE A 139 2.06 4.44 -6.69
C PHE A 139 0.77 4.93 -7.34
N LEU A 140 0.06 5.84 -6.69
CA LEU A 140 -1.13 6.47 -7.25
C LEU A 140 -0.70 7.50 -8.29
N VAL A 141 -1.25 7.38 -9.49
CA VAL A 141 -0.96 8.23 -10.65
C VAL A 141 -2.26 8.69 -11.32
N ALA A 142 -2.17 9.66 -12.22
CA ALA A 142 -3.33 10.18 -12.95
C ALA A 142 -4.12 9.06 -13.62
N ALA A 143 -5.45 9.15 -13.56
CA ALA A 143 -6.37 8.20 -14.16
C ALA A 143 -6.17 8.10 -15.69
N GLY A 144 -6.45 6.92 -16.26
CA GLY A 144 -6.24 6.62 -17.67
C GLY A 144 -4.81 6.19 -18.02
N THR A 145 -3.92 6.09 -17.02
CA THR A 145 -2.55 5.61 -17.20
C THR A 145 -2.53 4.16 -17.69
N ALA A 146 -3.37 3.28 -17.15
CA ALA A 146 -3.38 1.86 -17.51
C ALA A 146 -3.60 1.64 -19.01
N ARG A 147 -4.51 2.39 -19.62
CA ARG A 147 -4.77 2.33 -21.06
C ARG A 147 -3.60 2.83 -21.90
N ARG A 148 -2.83 3.79 -21.39
CA ARG A 148 -1.70 4.41 -22.08
C ARG A 148 -0.35 3.78 -21.74
N LEU A 149 -0.32 2.83 -20.82
CA LEU A 149 0.94 2.25 -20.32
C LEU A 149 1.82 1.67 -21.43
N PRO A 150 1.29 0.88 -22.40
CA PRO A 150 2.10 0.35 -23.50
C PRO A 150 2.78 1.47 -24.31
N ASP A 151 2.03 2.51 -24.69
CA ASP A 151 2.54 3.64 -25.44
C ASP A 151 3.59 4.44 -24.66
N LEU A 152 3.39 4.58 -23.34
CA LEU A 152 4.35 5.27 -22.47
C LEU A 152 5.66 4.48 -22.36
N LEU A 153 5.59 3.16 -22.19
CA LEU A 153 6.75 2.28 -22.15
C LEU A 153 7.50 2.31 -23.50
N TYR A 154 6.79 2.16 -24.62
CA TYR A 154 7.36 2.27 -25.96
C TYR A 154 8.16 3.57 -26.16
N ARG A 155 7.56 4.71 -25.85
CA ARG A 155 8.23 6.03 -25.99
C ARG A 155 9.46 6.20 -25.10
N MET A 156 9.60 5.40 -24.06
CA MET A 156 10.74 5.40 -23.14
C MET A 156 11.76 4.30 -23.46
N GLY A 157 11.52 3.48 -24.50
CA GLY A 157 12.39 2.39 -24.90
C GLY A 157 12.31 1.17 -23.95
N TRP A 158 11.15 0.94 -23.35
CA TRP A 158 10.90 -0.19 -22.43
C TRP A 158 9.85 -1.17 -22.96
N ASP A 159 9.46 -1.08 -24.21
CA ASP A 159 8.42 -1.89 -24.84
C ASP A 159 8.73 -3.40 -24.87
N ASP A 160 9.99 -3.75 -25.14
CA ASP A 160 10.45 -5.14 -25.17
C ASP A 160 10.97 -5.65 -23.81
N ALA A 161 10.98 -4.81 -22.80
CA ALA A 161 11.51 -5.18 -21.50
C ALA A 161 10.47 -5.96 -20.69
N ALA A 162 10.83 -7.18 -20.26
CA ALA A 162 10.01 -7.95 -19.33
C ALA A 162 10.07 -7.30 -17.93
N LEU A 163 9.29 -6.25 -17.71
CA LEU A 163 9.23 -5.54 -16.45
C LEU A 163 8.23 -6.20 -15.50
N ASP A 164 8.61 -6.33 -14.22
CA ASP A 164 7.65 -6.65 -13.15
C ASP A 164 6.98 -5.35 -12.69
N LEU A 165 6.22 -4.76 -13.62
CA LEU A 165 5.47 -3.52 -13.43
C LEU A 165 4.10 -3.71 -14.06
N THR A 166 3.06 -3.47 -13.27
CA THR A 166 1.66 -3.50 -13.72
C THR A 166 0.97 -2.19 -13.43
N CYS A 167 -0.13 -1.92 -14.11
CA CYS A 167 -0.97 -0.76 -13.84
C CYS A 167 -2.42 -1.18 -13.65
N HIS A 168 -2.96 -0.90 -12.48
CA HIS A 168 -4.36 -1.10 -12.16
C HIS A 168 -5.16 0.11 -12.61
N GLY A 169 -6.03 -0.08 -13.59
CA GLY A 169 -6.92 0.94 -14.14
C GLY A 169 -8.38 0.60 -13.93
N GLU A 170 -9.22 1.07 -14.85
CA GLU A 170 -10.68 0.91 -14.80
C GLU A 170 -11.07 -0.57 -14.62
N GLY A 171 -12.03 -0.81 -13.70
CA GLY A 171 -12.51 -2.15 -13.37
C GLY A 171 -11.64 -2.92 -12.38
N SER A 172 -10.49 -2.38 -11.97
CA SER A 172 -9.62 -2.99 -10.95
C SER A 172 -9.81 -2.33 -9.59
N TYR A 173 -9.30 -3.01 -8.55
CA TYR A 173 -9.34 -2.54 -7.18
C TYR A 173 -7.98 -2.76 -6.52
N VAL A 174 -7.59 -1.85 -5.63
CA VAL A 174 -6.44 -2.02 -4.75
C VAL A 174 -6.87 -1.89 -3.29
N ALA A 175 -6.24 -2.68 -2.42
CA ALA A 175 -6.53 -2.60 -1.00
C ALA A 175 -5.94 -1.30 -0.41
N ALA A 176 -6.71 -0.67 0.48
CA ALA A 176 -6.31 0.54 1.19
C ALA A 176 -6.25 0.31 2.71
N PRO A 177 -5.44 1.04 3.45
CA PRO A 177 -5.47 0.99 4.91
C PRO A 177 -6.88 1.33 5.47
N PRO A 178 -7.34 0.64 6.50
CA PRO A 178 -6.62 -0.30 7.37
C PRO A 178 -6.74 -1.78 6.99
N THR A 179 -7.00 -2.10 5.75
CA THR A 179 -7.18 -3.49 5.28
C THR A 179 -6.01 -4.38 5.69
N VAL A 180 -6.35 -5.59 6.16
CA VAL A 180 -5.41 -6.67 6.45
C VAL A 180 -5.61 -7.75 5.40
N LEU A 181 -4.56 -8.10 4.67
CA LEU A 181 -4.59 -9.14 3.64
C LEU A 181 -4.27 -10.50 4.27
N GLY A 182 -5.30 -11.19 4.77
CA GLY A 182 -5.17 -12.51 5.35
C GLY A 182 -4.06 -12.61 6.40
N GLY A 183 -3.26 -13.69 6.35
CA GLY A 183 -2.09 -13.89 7.22
C GLY A 183 -0.85 -13.05 6.85
N LEU A 184 -0.89 -12.28 5.74
CA LEU A 184 0.26 -11.51 5.25
C LEU A 184 0.49 -10.20 6.01
N GLY A 185 -0.57 -9.60 6.53
CA GLY A 185 -0.46 -8.36 7.29
C GLY A 185 -1.24 -7.17 6.71
N PRO A 186 -1.10 -5.99 7.33
CA PRO A 186 -1.84 -4.80 6.93
C PRO A 186 -1.24 -4.07 5.74
N VAL A 187 -2.10 -3.56 4.88
CA VAL A 187 -1.75 -2.53 3.90
C VAL A 187 -1.44 -1.22 4.64
N ARG A 188 -0.43 -0.50 4.22
CA ARG A 188 0.03 0.73 4.87
C ARG A 188 0.27 1.84 3.85
N TRP A 189 0.11 3.08 4.29
CA TRP A 189 0.65 4.23 3.55
C TRP A 189 2.16 4.32 3.78
N LEU A 190 2.94 4.22 2.72
CA LEU A 190 4.34 4.62 2.72
C LEU A 190 4.43 6.15 2.57
N ARG A 191 3.66 6.73 1.64
CA ARG A 191 3.39 8.16 1.54
C ARG A 191 1.89 8.41 1.65
N ARG A 192 1.48 9.16 2.67
CA ARG A 192 0.06 9.46 2.88
C ARG A 192 -0.44 10.48 1.87
N PRO A 193 -1.73 10.45 1.51
CA PRO A 193 -2.34 11.51 0.75
C PRO A 193 -2.29 12.83 1.54
N THR A 194 -2.00 13.92 0.82
CA THR A 194 -2.01 15.29 1.31
C THR A 194 -3.02 16.11 0.49
N ARG A 195 -3.30 17.34 0.91
CA ARG A 195 -4.19 18.22 0.13
C ARG A 195 -3.66 18.49 -1.28
N ASP A 196 -2.33 18.54 -1.42
CA ASP A 196 -1.68 18.90 -2.69
C ASP A 196 -1.60 17.73 -3.68
N ASN A 197 -1.63 16.48 -3.21
CA ASN A 197 -1.43 15.31 -4.07
C ASN A 197 -2.63 14.35 -4.15
N ALA A 198 -3.63 14.49 -3.28
CA ALA A 198 -4.78 13.58 -3.27
C ALA A 198 -5.78 13.90 -4.38
N GLY A 199 -6.00 15.19 -4.68
CA GLY A 199 -6.93 15.65 -5.72
C GLY A 199 -6.32 15.65 -7.11
N CYS A 200 -4.99 15.65 -7.23
CA CYS A 200 -4.27 15.67 -8.49
C CYS A 200 -3.05 14.72 -8.43
N PRO A 201 -3.27 13.41 -8.56
CA PRO A 201 -2.17 12.46 -8.63
C PRO A 201 -1.25 12.76 -9.81
N PRO A 202 0.08 12.54 -9.66
CA PRO A 202 1.05 12.91 -10.69
C PRO A 202 0.85 12.11 -11.98
N GLU A 203 1.22 12.72 -13.10
CA GLU A 203 1.27 12.02 -14.38
C GLU A 203 2.27 10.86 -14.33
N ALA A 204 1.86 9.69 -14.81
CA ALA A 204 2.70 8.49 -14.77
C ALA A 204 4.04 8.66 -15.47
N ARG A 205 4.11 9.48 -16.55
CA ARG A 205 5.35 9.76 -17.29
C ARG A 205 6.47 10.33 -16.42
N LEU A 206 6.14 10.96 -15.30
CA LEU A 206 7.13 11.54 -14.38
C LEU A 206 7.82 10.48 -13.52
N LEU A 207 7.15 9.35 -13.29
CA LEU A 207 7.64 8.28 -12.42
C LEU A 207 8.10 7.06 -13.21
N LEU A 208 7.43 6.80 -14.34
CA LEU A 208 7.48 5.53 -15.05
C LEU A 208 8.89 5.14 -15.49
N GLY A 209 9.68 6.09 -16.04
CA GLY A 209 11.06 5.81 -16.47
C GLY A 209 11.95 5.35 -15.31
N THR A 210 11.80 5.99 -14.14
CA THR A 210 12.58 5.61 -12.95
C THR A 210 12.12 4.27 -12.36
N LEU A 211 10.81 4.01 -12.36
CA LEU A 211 10.23 2.75 -11.92
C LEU A 211 10.62 1.59 -12.85
N ALA A 212 10.50 1.77 -14.16
CA ALA A 212 10.90 0.78 -15.16
C ALA A 212 12.38 0.40 -15.03
N TYR A 213 13.25 1.41 -14.92
CA TYR A 213 14.68 1.19 -14.70
C TYR A 213 14.96 0.40 -13.41
N ALA A 214 14.29 0.74 -12.31
CA ALA A 214 14.48 0.03 -11.04
C ALA A 214 13.97 -1.43 -11.10
N CYS A 215 12.85 -1.68 -11.78
CA CYS A 215 12.32 -3.03 -11.99
C CYS A 215 13.27 -3.87 -12.85
N HIS A 216 13.79 -3.31 -13.94
CA HIS A 216 14.75 -3.97 -14.82
C HIS A 216 16.02 -4.36 -14.05
N ARG A 217 16.64 -3.42 -13.35
CA ARG A 217 17.82 -3.68 -12.51
C ARG A 217 17.59 -4.69 -11.39
N GLY A 218 16.37 -4.70 -10.84
CA GLY A 218 15.98 -5.68 -9.82
C GLY A 218 15.98 -7.11 -10.38
N ARG A 219 15.49 -7.29 -11.59
CA ARG A 219 15.47 -8.60 -12.27
C ARG A 219 16.86 -9.09 -12.63
N GLU A 220 17.74 -8.24 -13.16
CA GLU A 220 19.13 -8.62 -13.47
C GLU A 220 19.83 -9.19 -12.24
N ARG A 221 19.69 -8.53 -11.08
CA ARG A 221 20.29 -9.01 -9.82
C ARG A 221 19.72 -10.34 -9.33
N THR A 222 18.45 -10.62 -9.61
CA THR A 222 17.80 -11.88 -9.23
C THR A 222 18.17 -13.00 -10.21
N ALA A 223 18.52 -12.65 -11.45
CA ALA A 223 18.92 -13.60 -12.49
C ALA A 223 20.42 -13.95 -12.43
N GLU A 224 21.26 -13.20 -11.71
CA GLU A 224 22.67 -13.56 -11.49
C GLU A 224 22.75 -14.81 -10.60
N PRO A 225 23.28 -15.94 -11.12
CA PRO A 225 23.37 -17.16 -10.33
C PRO A 225 24.42 -17.02 -9.23
N ALA A 226 24.08 -17.52 -8.03
CA ALA A 226 24.88 -17.45 -6.79
C ALA A 226 26.25 -18.17 -6.81
N TRP A 227 26.73 -18.64 -7.97
CA TRP A 227 27.99 -19.42 -8.08
C TRP A 227 29.24 -18.57 -8.35
N ILE A 228 29.14 -17.23 -8.34
CA ILE A 228 30.30 -16.32 -8.53
C ILE A 228 31.01 -16.02 -7.20
N ALA A 229 30.55 -16.55 -6.07
CA ALA A 229 31.19 -16.43 -4.76
C ALA A 229 31.84 -17.73 -4.32
N SER A 230 32.95 -18.13 -4.98
CA SER A 230 33.88 -19.18 -4.51
C SER A 230 35.30 -18.74 -4.76
#